data_7fbf89b1be7d121d8d64f35f3993c7b8
#
_entry.id   7fbf89b1be7d121d8d64f35f3993c7b8
#
_cell.length_a   1.000
_cell.length_b   1.000
_cell.length_c   1.000
_cell.angle_alpha   90.00
_cell.angle_beta   90.00
_cell.angle_gamma   90.00
#
_symmetry.space_group_name_H-M   'P 1'
#
loop_
_entity.id
_entity.type
_entity.pdbx_description
1 polymer ?
#
loop_
_entity_poly.entity_id
_entity_poly.type
_entity_poly.pdbx_seq_one_letter_code
_entity_poly.pdbx_strand_id
1 'polypeptide(L)'
;MKLNVFISSQKDGIMSNEKKFFPTLSSAERNLLYENTLKRFFAKKNIDSEKVIILPNKNKEIKSRVVTPSIKKVKEAILLLKDSSNGLCVAAEMDDYPVIIASAQTETGHSVVAIAIGTLENLNNNLLHEIVESLIKETNAAPFEMTFYISACPNKDKLEVAPSLLTNNYIWKDTTIKRKKKTFLDIRYAIFNTLIKEIVDPNNIYFDNTDSTTNNKYFSNLGNKPGKNLVCVVYNEEEI
;
A
#
# COMPACT_ATOMS: atom_id res chain seq x y z
N MET A 1 -2.39 22.77 -0.03
CA MET A 1 -1.91 21.63 0.81
C MET A 1 -1.04 20.72 -0.01
N LYS A 2 0.01 20.14 0.59
CA LYS A 2 0.95 19.25 -0.08
C LYS A 2 0.71 17.80 0.36
N LEU A 3 0.63 16.89 -0.60
CA LEU A 3 0.63 15.46 -0.34
C LEU A 3 2.05 15.00 0.00
N ASN A 4 2.21 14.36 1.14
CA ASN A 4 3.46 13.75 1.57
C ASN A 4 3.30 12.24 1.69
N VAL A 5 4.27 11.50 1.13
CA VAL A 5 4.36 10.03 1.26
C VAL A 5 5.64 9.71 2.02
N PHE A 6 5.50 8.96 3.11
CA PHE A 6 6.62 8.51 3.92
C PHE A 6 6.66 6.99 3.96
N ILE A 7 7.85 6.40 3.83
CA ILE A 7 8.06 4.96 3.94
C ILE A 7 9.08 4.72 5.05
N SER A 8 8.73 3.87 6.03
CA SER A 8 9.68 3.44 7.05
C SER A 8 10.73 2.51 6.47
N SER A 9 11.86 2.44 7.13
CA SER A 9 12.99 1.58 6.78
C SER A 9 13.34 0.65 7.93
N GLN A 10 14.28 -0.27 7.72
CA GLN A 10 14.81 -1.12 8.80
C GLN A 10 15.35 -0.33 9.99
N LYS A 11 15.86 0.88 9.77
CA LYS A 11 16.36 1.78 10.83
C LYS A 11 15.26 2.31 11.75
N ASP A 12 14.02 2.30 11.29
CA ASP A 12 12.86 2.76 12.08
C ASP A 12 12.28 1.64 12.96
N GLY A 13 12.69 0.39 12.73
CA GLY A 13 12.24 -0.80 13.45
C GLY A 13 11.10 -1.53 12.72
N ILE A 14 10.70 -2.68 13.26
CA ILE A 14 9.65 -3.52 12.68
C ILE A 14 8.28 -2.90 12.96
N MET A 15 7.55 -2.56 11.90
CA MET A 15 6.21 -1.96 11.95
C MET A 15 5.12 -3.05 12.03
N SER A 16 5.22 -3.95 13.01
CA SER A 16 4.26 -5.02 13.24
C SER A 16 4.33 -5.54 14.67
N ASN A 17 3.20 -6.07 15.19
CA ASN A 17 3.11 -6.76 16.47
C ASN A 17 2.90 -8.28 16.32
N GLU A 18 3.10 -8.83 15.11
CA GLU A 18 2.89 -10.25 14.86
C GLU A 18 3.89 -11.12 15.65
N LYS A 19 3.38 -12.22 16.25
CA LYS A 19 4.20 -13.14 17.08
C LYS A 19 5.40 -13.70 16.30
N LYS A 20 5.27 -13.93 14.99
CA LYS A 20 6.35 -14.49 14.16
C LYS A 20 7.62 -13.64 14.15
N PHE A 21 7.51 -12.31 14.36
CA PHE A 21 8.67 -11.41 14.41
C PHE A 21 9.27 -11.27 15.81
N PHE A 22 8.50 -11.62 16.85
CA PHE A 22 8.90 -11.51 18.25
C PHE A 22 8.43 -12.75 19.04
N PRO A 23 8.98 -13.95 18.75
CA PRO A 23 8.45 -15.22 19.27
C PRO A 23 8.53 -15.36 20.79
N THR A 24 9.47 -14.66 21.43
CA THR A 24 9.72 -14.72 22.87
C THR A 24 8.91 -13.70 23.68
N LEU A 25 8.34 -12.69 23.03
CA LEU A 25 7.58 -11.66 23.72
C LEU A 25 6.10 -12.06 23.90
N SER A 26 5.53 -11.67 25.03
CA SER A 26 4.09 -11.74 25.27
C SER A 26 3.31 -10.82 24.31
N SER A 27 1.98 -10.99 24.22
CA SER A 27 1.14 -10.12 23.39
C SER A 27 1.18 -8.67 23.86
N ALA A 28 1.22 -8.43 25.17
CA ALA A 28 1.28 -7.08 25.73
C ALA A 28 2.61 -6.39 25.39
N GLU A 29 3.73 -7.09 25.53
CA GLU A 29 5.06 -6.56 25.20
C GLU A 29 5.17 -6.25 23.69
N ARG A 30 4.65 -7.12 22.82
CA ARG A 30 4.64 -6.86 21.37
C ARG A 30 3.81 -5.62 21.01
N ASN A 31 2.63 -5.47 21.61
CA ASN A 31 1.79 -4.30 21.37
C ASN A 31 2.47 -3.01 21.84
N LEU A 32 3.07 -3.02 23.03
CA LEU A 32 3.80 -1.87 23.55
C LEU A 32 4.99 -1.51 22.66
N LEU A 33 5.77 -2.50 22.20
CA LEU A 33 6.89 -2.28 21.29
C LEU A 33 6.42 -1.67 19.97
N TYR A 34 5.34 -2.20 19.40
CA TYR A 34 4.73 -1.71 18.17
C TYR A 34 4.27 -0.25 18.31
N GLU A 35 3.49 0.05 19.34
CA GLU A 35 3.00 1.40 19.61
C GLU A 35 4.16 2.41 19.77
N ASN A 36 5.20 2.04 20.54
CA ASN A 36 6.36 2.90 20.72
C ASN A 36 7.14 3.11 19.42
N THR A 37 7.23 2.08 18.58
CA THR A 37 7.89 2.16 17.28
C THR A 37 7.12 3.10 16.34
N LEU A 38 5.79 2.96 16.29
CA LEU A 38 4.92 3.85 15.51
C LEU A 38 5.01 5.30 15.97
N LYS A 39 4.86 5.55 17.29
CA LYS A 39 4.95 6.90 17.86
C LYS A 39 6.27 7.58 17.51
N ARG A 40 7.39 6.85 17.65
CA ARG A 40 8.71 7.37 17.29
C ARG A 40 8.86 7.66 15.80
N PHE A 41 8.32 6.80 14.92
CA PHE A 41 8.34 7.01 13.48
C PHE A 41 7.51 8.25 13.10
N PHE A 42 6.27 8.36 13.58
CA PHE A 42 5.39 9.48 13.28
C PHE A 42 5.94 10.81 13.81
N ALA A 43 6.49 10.81 15.04
CA ALA A 43 7.13 12.01 15.60
C ALA A 43 8.27 12.53 14.74
N LYS A 44 9.11 11.65 14.19
CA LYS A 44 10.19 12.03 13.23
C LYS A 44 9.66 12.66 11.93
N LYS A 45 8.39 12.45 11.61
CA LYS A 45 7.73 12.93 10.38
C LYS A 45 6.76 14.08 10.64
N ASN A 46 6.72 14.60 11.86
CA ASN A 46 5.76 15.61 12.31
C ASN A 46 4.31 15.20 12.09
N ILE A 47 4.02 13.90 12.25
CA ILE A 47 2.67 13.32 12.15
C ILE A 47 2.15 13.06 13.57
N ASP A 48 0.95 13.56 13.86
CA ASP A 48 0.23 13.23 15.09
C ASP A 48 -0.23 11.77 15.05
N SER A 49 0.32 10.94 15.94
CA SER A 49 -0.01 9.51 15.98
C SER A 49 -1.48 9.21 16.30
N GLU A 50 -2.20 10.15 16.92
CA GLU A 50 -3.64 10.00 17.20
C GLU A 50 -4.52 10.23 15.98
N LYS A 51 -3.97 10.87 14.95
CA LYS A 51 -4.62 11.12 13.65
C LYS A 51 -4.23 10.09 12.59
N VAL A 52 -3.66 8.96 12.98
CA VAL A 52 -3.25 7.91 12.04
C VAL A 52 -4.28 6.79 11.99
N ILE A 53 -4.71 6.47 10.78
CA ILE A 53 -5.57 5.32 10.49
C ILE A 53 -4.74 4.28 9.74
N ILE A 54 -4.60 3.08 10.32
CA ILE A 54 -3.82 2.00 9.72
C ILE A 54 -4.74 1.06 8.96
N LEU A 55 -4.44 0.87 7.67
CA LEU A 55 -5.13 -0.08 6.81
C LEU A 55 -4.79 -1.52 7.24
N PRO A 56 -5.78 -2.36 7.56
CA PRO A 56 -5.52 -3.74 7.99
C PRO A 56 -5.03 -4.61 6.83
N ASN A 57 -4.10 -5.52 7.13
CA ASN A 57 -3.55 -6.46 6.14
C ASN A 57 -4.55 -7.52 5.64
N LYS A 58 -5.61 -7.77 6.39
CA LYS A 58 -6.66 -8.72 6.05
C LYS A 58 -7.96 -7.99 5.87
N ASN A 59 -8.28 -7.69 4.63
CA ASN A 59 -9.53 -7.04 4.25
C ASN A 59 -10.54 -8.11 3.83
N LYS A 60 -11.78 -7.97 4.29
CA LYS A 60 -12.86 -8.89 3.93
C LYS A 60 -13.60 -8.47 2.67
N GLU A 61 -13.56 -7.19 2.33
CA GLU A 61 -14.32 -6.63 1.21
C GLU A 61 -13.45 -5.66 0.42
N ILE A 62 -13.42 -5.80 -0.89
CA ILE A 62 -12.80 -4.84 -1.80
C ILE A 62 -13.80 -3.69 -1.99
N LYS A 63 -13.74 -2.74 -1.09
CA LYS A 63 -14.53 -1.51 -1.08
C LYS A 63 -13.66 -0.36 -0.63
N SER A 64 -14.04 0.83 -1.03
CA SER A 64 -13.41 2.06 -0.59
C SER A 64 -14.15 2.72 0.56
N ARG A 65 -13.41 3.48 1.38
CA ARG A 65 -13.96 4.30 2.44
C ARG A 65 -13.22 5.63 2.54
N VAL A 66 -13.97 6.72 2.50
CA VAL A 66 -13.42 8.04 2.83
C VAL A 66 -13.11 8.09 4.33
N VAL A 67 -11.88 8.44 4.67
CA VAL A 67 -11.44 8.52 6.06
C VAL A 67 -11.83 9.86 6.69
N THR A 68 -12.25 9.79 7.94
CA THR A 68 -12.55 10.94 8.79
C THR A 68 -11.94 10.73 10.18
N PRO A 69 -11.70 11.79 10.97
CA PRO A 69 -11.12 11.67 12.31
C PRO A 69 -11.90 10.76 13.28
N SER A 70 -13.18 10.53 13.00
CA SER A 70 -14.04 9.68 13.84
C SER A 70 -13.89 8.18 13.59
N ILE A 71 -13.17 7.78 12.53
CA ILE A 71 -13.01 6.36 12.18
C ILE A 71 -12.01 5.71 13.12
N LYS A 72 -12.48 4.70 13.88
CA LYS A 72 -11.63 3.90 14.79
C LYS A 72 -11.36 2.49 14.27
N LYS A 73 -12.16 1.98 13.33
CA LYS A 73 -12.01 0.63 12.77
C LYS A 73 -12.27 0.66 11.27
N VAL A 74 -11.39 0.00 10.53
CA VAL A 74 -11.43 -0.14 9.07
C VAL A 74 -11.58 -1.62 8.73
N LYS A 75 -12.44 -1.91 7.76
CA LYS A 75 -12.65 -3.26 7.20
C LYS A 75 -12.45 -3.26 5.69
N GLU A 76 -12.46 -2.09 5.12
CA GLU A 76 -12.36 -1.82 3.70
C GLU A 76 -10.91 -2.00 3.22
N ALA A 77 -10.74 -2.42 1.96
CA ALA A 77 -9.44 -2.65 1.35
C ALA A 77 -8.80 -1.36 0.82
N ILE A 78 -9.59 -0.31 0.63
CA ILE A 78 -9.17 0.96 0.07
C ILE A 78 -9.59 2.07 1.02
N LEU A 79 -8.63 2.90 1.43
CA LEU A 79 -8.91 4.12 2.18
C LEU A 79 -8.69 5.34 1.29
N LEU A 80 -9.66 6.25 1.32
CA LEU A 80 -9.63 7.50 0.56
C LEU A 80 -9.38 8.67 1.52
N LEU A 81 -8.31 9.41 1.27
CA LEU A 81 -7.93 10.61 2.01
C LEU A 81 -8.18 11.83 1.13
N LYS A 82 -8.98 12.78 1.61
CA LYS A 82 -9.21 14.06 0.93
C LYS A 82 -8.25 15.13 1.46
N ASP A 83 -7.87 16.09 0.62
CA ASP A 83 -7.03 17.22 1.02
C ASP A 83 -7.64 18.04 2.15
N SER A 84 -8.98 18.13 2.21
CA SER A 84 -9.70 18.77 3.32
C SER A 84 -9.50 18.09 4.69
N SER A 85 -8.88 16.89 4.73
CA SER A 85 -8.62 16.12 5.96
C SER A 85 -7.25 16.47 6.58
N ASN A 86 -6.94 17.76 6.71
CA ASN A 86 -5.65 18.28 7.16
C ASN A 86 -5.08 17.57 8.41
N GLY A 87 -3.85 17.07 8.28
CA GLY A 87 -3.12 16.35 9.31
C GLY A 87 -3.62 14.93 9.59
N LEU A 88 -4.69 14.45 8.93
CA LEU A 88 -5.09 13.05 8.99
C LEU A 88 -4.14 12.22 8.13
N CYS A 89 -3.61 11.14 8.70
CA CYS A 89 -2.68 10.25 8.04
C CYS A 89 -3.32 8.88 7.83
N VAL A 90 -3.16 8.32 6.63
CA VAL A 90 -3.47 6.92 6.36
C VAL A 90 -2.17 6.17 6.17
N ALA A 91 -2.05 5.01 6.82
CA ALA A 91 -0.88 4.17 6.76
C ALA A 91 -1.24 2.73 6.37
N ALA A 92 -0.34 2.05 5.67
CA ALA A 92 -0.46 0.65 5.31
C ALA A 92 0.83 -0.11 5.61
N GLU A 93 0.71 -1.32 6.15
CA GLU A 93 1.86 -2.20 6.38
C GLU A 93 2.31 -2.82 5.04
N MET A 94 3.60 -2.70 4.75
CA MET A 94 4.26 -3.25 3.56
C MET A 94 5.25 -4.33 3.98
N ASP A 95 5.16 -5.50 3.34
CA ASP A 95 6.18 -6.56 3.42
C ASP A 95 6.64 -6.96 2.01
N ASP A 96 6.17 -8.11 1.50
CA ASP A 96 6.48 -8.60 0.15
C ASP A 96 5.43 -8.22 -0.90
N TYR A 97 4.33 -7.57 -0.48
CA TYR A 97 3.33 -7.02 -1.39
C TYR A 97 3.39 -5.49 -1.40
N PRO A 98 3.24 -4.85 -2.57
CA PRO A 98 3.31 -3.41 -2.65
C PRO A 98 2.11 -2.73 -2.00
N VAL A 99 2.35 -1.55 -1.46
CA VAL A 99 1.30 -0.57 -1.19
C VAL A 99 1.08 0.24 -2.46
N ILE A 100 -0.17 0.38 -2.85
CA ILE A 100 -0.62 1.13 -4.01
C ILE A 100 -1.21 2.43 -3.49
N ILE A 101 -0.68 3.55 -3.99
CA ILE A 101 -1.18 4.89 -3.73
C ILE A 101 -1.65 5.44 -5.07
N ALA A 102 -2.90 5.87 -5.15
CA ALA A 102 -3.44 6.50 -6.34
C ALA A 102 -4.02 7.86 -5.99
N SER A 103 -3.91 8.84 -6.88
CA SER A 103 -4.47 10.17 -6.66
C SER A 103 -5.18 10.69 -7.89
N ALA A 104 -6.24 11.46 -7.66
CA ALA A 104 -6.96 12.20 -8.68
C ALA A 104 -7.38 13.57 -8.12
N GLN A 105 -7.69 14.51 -9.01
CA GLN A 105 -8.15 15.84 -8.65
C GLN A 105 -9.56 16.09 -9.21
N THR A 106 -10.35 16.84 -8.46
CA THR A 106 -11.62 17.38 -8.97
C THR A 106 -11.35 18.54 -9.93
N GLU A 107 -12.33 18.93 -10.72
CA GLU A 107 -12.28 20.12 -11.57
C GLU A 107 -11.97 21.41 -10.77
N THR A 108 -12.32 21.45 -9.49
CA THR A 108 -12.04 22.56 -8.58
C THR A 108 -10.66 22.49 -7.93
N GLY A 109 -9.83 21.51 -8.31
CA GLY A 109 -8.46 21.34 -7.83
C GLY A 109 -8.31 20.64 -6.47
N HIS A 110 -9.41 20.14 -5.87
CA HIS A 110 -9.33 19.33 -4.67
C HIS A 110 -8.78 17.94 -4.99
N SER A 111 -7.90 17.44 -4.15
CA SER A 111 -7.25 16.14 -4.35
C SER A 111 -7.83 15.06 -3.46
N VAL A 112 -7.98 13.86 -4.04
CA VAL A 112 -8.33 12.63 -3.31
C VAL A 112 -7.23 11.61 -3.55
N VAL A 113 -6.78 10.95 -2.48
CA VAL A 113 -5.78 9.89 -2.54
C VAL A 113 -6.36 8.59 -2.02
N ALA A 114 -6.21 7.53 -2.80
CA ALA A 114 -6.50 6.17 -2.40
C ALA A 114 -5.22 5.47 -1.92
N ILE A 115 -5.31 4.68 -0.85
CA ILE A 115 -4.25 3.79 -0.40
C ILE A 115 -4.79 2.39 -0.21
N ALA A 116 -4.06 1.38 -0.71
CA ALA A 116 -4.43 -0.02 -0.65
C ALA A 116 -3.19 -0.93 -0.60
N ILE A 117 -3.35 -2.19 -0.16
CA ILE A 117 -2.29 -3.21 -0.17
C ILE A 117 -2.56 -4.18 -1.31
N GLY A 118 -1.60 -4.30 -2.25
CA GLY A 118 -1.68 -5.15 -3.44
C GLY A 118 -1.40 -6.62 -3.14
N THR A 119 -2.09 -7.23 -2.15
CA THR A 119 -1.99 -8.69 -1.91
C THR A 119 -2.57 -9.48 -3.07
N LEU A 120 -2.20 -10.77 -3.21
CA LEU A 120 -2.79 -11.64 -4.25
C LEU A 120 -4.32 -11.71 -4.12
N GLU A 121 -4.82 -11.80 -2.89
CA GLU A 121 -6.26 -11.84 -2.63
C GLU A 121 -6.96 -10.56 -3.10
N ASN A 122 -6.44 -9.40 -2.73
CA ASN A 122 -7.01 -8.12 -3.12
C ASN A 122 -6.96 -7.92 -4.65
N LEU A 123 -5.84 -8.25 -5.29
CA LEU A 123 -5.69 -8.16 -6.75
C LEU A 123 -6.63 -9.14 -7.47
N ASN A 124 -6.74 -10.40 -7.01
CA ASN A 124 -7.73 -11.36 -7.55
C ASN A 124 -9.16 -10.82 -7.51
N ASN A 125 -9.49 -10.01 -6.52
CA ASN A 125 -10.82 -9.41 -6.32
C ASN A 125 -10.94 -8.00 -6.94
N ASN A 126 -10.21 -7.74 -8.02
CA ASN A 126 -10.28 -6.49 -8.81
C ASN A 126 -9.93 -5.20 -8.06
N LEU A 127 -8.99 -5.25 -7.12
CA LEU A 127 -8.57 -4.09 -6.32
C LEU A 127 -8.28 -2.85 -7.16
N LEU A 128 -7.56 -3.00 -8.30
CA LEU A 128 -7.14 -1.87 -9.12
C LEU A 128 -8.34 -1.19 -9.80
N HIS A 129 -9.29 -1.98 -10.31
CA HIS A 129 -10.55 -1.47 -10.85
C HIS A 129 -11.32 -0.68 -9.79
N GLU A 130 -11.47 -1.23 -8.59
CA GLU A 130 -12.18 -0.56 -7.49
C GLU A 130 -11.49 0.74 -7.03
N ILE A 131 -10.15 0.82 -7.09
CA ILE A 131 -9.42 2.08 -6.84
C ILE A 131 -9.80 3.12 -7.89
N VAL A 132 -9.77 2.76 -9.18
CA VAL A 132 -10.11 3.67 -10.28
C VAL A 132 -11.56 4.15 -10.14
N GLU A 133 -12.52 3.24 -9.99
CA GLU A 133 -13.94 3.58 -9.81
C GLU A 133 -14.19 4.47 -8.58
N SER A 134 -13.49 4.18 -7.48
CA SER A 134 -13.60 5.00 -6.27
C SER A 134 -13.10 6.43 -6.48
N LEU A 135 -12.00 6.60 -7.21
CA LEU A 135 -11.47 7.93 -7.54
C LEU A 135 -12.37 8.67 -8.53
N ILE A 136 -12.90 8.00 -9.57
CA ILE A 136 -13.91 8.59 -10.47
C ILE A 136 -15.09 9.13 -9.66
N LYS A 137 -15.64 8.29 -8.77
CA LYS A 137 -16.79 8.66 -7.94
C LYS A 137 -16.54 9.89 -7.08
N GLU A 138 -15.35 10.03 -6.51
CA GLU A 138 -15.03 11.11 -5.58
C GLU A 138 -14.54 12.40 -6.26
N THR A 139 -14.02 12.31 -7.51
CA THR A 139 -13.39 13.44 -8.18
C THR A 139 -13.99 13.78 -9.54
N ASN A 140 -14.72 12.86 -10.16
CA ASN A 140 -15.15 12.93 -11.56
C ASN A 140 -13.98 12.97 -12.57
N ALA A 141 -12.74 12.68 -12.14
CA ALA A 141 -11.58 12.63 -13.02
C ALA A 141 -11.61 11.40 -13.92
N ALA A 142 -11.12 11.56 -15.15
CA ALA A 142 -10.95 10.43 -16.05
C ALA A 142 -9.73 9.57 -15.63
N PRO A 143 -9.73 8.24 -15.88
CA PRO A 143 -8.63 7.37 -15.45
C PRO A 143 -7.24 7.80 -15.94
N PHE A 144 -7.13 8.37 -17.16
CA PHE A 144 -5.85 8.84 -17.71
C PHE A 144 -5.27 10.07 -16.98
N GLU A 145 -6.08 10.77 -16.16
CA GLU A 145 -5.65 11.90 -15.33
C GLU A 145 -5.15 11.45 -13.96
N MET A 146 -5.38 10.19 -13.59
CA MET A 146 -4.97 9.65 -12.30
C MET A 146 -3.48 9.36 -12.27
N THR A 147 -2.88 9.53 -11.10
CA THR A 147 -1.48 9.19 -10.85
C THR A 147 -1.41 8.02 -9.88
N PHE A 148 -0.57 7.03 -10.20
CA PHE A 148 -0.34 5.85 -9.37
C PHE A 148 1.12 5.79 -8.93
N TYR A 149 1.34 5.50 -7.65
CA TYR A 149 2.63 5.15 -7.08
C TYR A 149 2.55 3.77 -6.43
N ILE A 150 3.44 2.87 -6.83
CA ILE A 150 3.54 1.50 -6.34
C ILE A 150 4.85 1.37 -5.55
N SER A 151 4.75 1.04 -4.26
CA SER A 151 5.90 0.90 -3.38
C SER A 151 6.79 -0.28 -3.78
N ALA A 152 7.97 -0.38 -3.14
CA ALA A 152 8.90 -1.49 -3.32
C ALA A 152 8.21 -2.85 -3.15
N CYS A 153 8.53 -3.79 -4.02
CA CYS A 153 8.05 -5.16 -3.99
C CYS A 153 9.12 -6.10 -4.59
N PRO A 154 8.96 -7.43 -4.49
CA PRO A 154 9.89 -8.40 -5.06
C PRO A 154 10.05 -8.24 -6.56
N ASN A 155 11.26 -8.49 -7.07
CA ASN A 155 11.49 -8.64 -8.50
C ASN A 155 10.77 -9.88 -9.05
N LYS A 156 10.55 -9.89 -10.36
CA LYS A 156 9.79 -10.89 -11.12
C LYS A 156 10.16 -12.36 -10.92
N ASP A 157 11.32 -12.64 -10.36
CA ASP A 157 11.84 -14.01 -10.14
C ASP A 157 11.96 -14.35 -8.64
N LYS A 158 11.37 -13.57 -7.76
CA LYS A 158 11.48 -13.71 -6.32
C LYS A 158 10.16 -14.10 -5.64
N LEU A 159 9.03 -13.65 -6.15
CA LEU A 159 7.73 -13.97 -5.58
C LEU A 159 7.23 -15.32 -6.13
N GLU A 160 7.56 -16.42 -5.44
CA GLU A 160 7.04 -17.75 -5.75
C GLU A 160 5.57 -17.86 -5.34
N VAL A 161 4.72 -18.33 -6.24
CA VAL A 161 3.27 -18.47 -6.01
C VAL A 161 2.77 -19.84 -6.48
N ALA A 162 1.78 -20.38 -5.79
CA ALA A 162 1.04 -21.52 -6.28
C ALA A 162 0.10 -21.05 -7.42
N PRO A 163 0.12 -21.71 -8.61
CA PRO A 163 -0.75 -21.30 -9.73
C PRO A 163 -2.25 -21.25 -9.37
N SER A 164 -2.69 -22.09 -8.43
CA SER A 164 -4.07 -22.12 -7.95
C SER A 164 -4.50 -20.85 -7.21
N LEU A 165 -3.56 -20.02 -6.78
CA LEU A 165 -3.85 -18.72 -6.14
C LEU A 165 -4.10 -17.60 -7.15
N LEU A 166 -3.76 -17.83 -8.43
CA LEU A 166 -3.93 -16.84 -9.50
C LEU A 166 -5.28 -17.07 -10.21
N THR A 167 -6.35 -16.65 -9.58
CA THR A 167 -7.71 -16.97 -10.02
C THR A 167 -8.30 -15.97 -11.01
N ASN A 168 -7.75 -14.75 -11.09
CA ASN A 168 -8.21 -13.71 -11.98
C ASN A 168 -7.35 -13.61 -13.26
N ASN A 169 -7.78 -14.28 -14.33
CA ASN A 169 -7.05 -14.27 -15.60
C ASN A 169 -6.88 -12.87 -16.23
N TYR A 170 -7.77 -11.93 -15.92
CA TYR A 170 -7.65 -10.54 -16.42
C TYR A 170 -6.37 -9.87 -15.93
N ILE A 171 -5.98 -10.16 -14.67
CA ILE A 171 -4.80 -9.58 -14.02
C ILE A 171 -3.55 -10.43 -14.32
N TRP A 172 -3.66 -11.77 -14.22
CA TRP A 172 -2.50 -12.66 -14.20
C TRP A 172 -2.02 -13.15 -15.56
N LYS A 173 -2.73 -12.80 -16.64
CA LYS A 173 -2.31 -13.20 -18.00
C LYS A 173 -0.91 -12.64 -18.28
N ASP A 174 -0.03 -13.53 -18.75
CA ASP A 174 1.34 -13.23 -19.16
C ASP A 174 2.25 -12.63 -18.05
N THR A 175 1.85 -12.76 -16.78
CA THR A 175 2.59 -12.20 -15.64
C THR A 175 3.41 -13.23 -14.86
N THR A 176 3.35 -14.49 -15.27
CA THR A 176 4.04 -15.59 -14.58
C THR A 176 5.27 -16.07 -15.32
N ILE A 177 6.29 -16.44 -14.56
CA ILE A 177 7.54 -17.03 -15.07
C ILE A 177 7.68 -18.43 -14.50
N LYS A 178 7.75 -19.45 -15.36
CA LYS A 178 7.99 -20.84 -14.95
C LYS A 178 9.48 -21.14 -14.94
N ARG A 179 10.00 -21.63 -13.82
CA ARG A 179 11.38 -22.10 -13.68
C ARG A 179 11.38 -23.45 -12.97
N LYS A 180 11.77 -24.52 -13.67
CA LYS A 180 11.69 -25.90 -13.17
C LYS A 180 10.24 -26.22 -12.76
N LYS A 181 10.02 -26.58 -11.48
CA LYS A 181 8.71 -26.90 -10.92
C LYS A 181 8.03 -25.73 -10.20
N LYS A 182 8.61 -24.51 -10.28
CA LYS A 182 8.16 -23.32 -9.56
C LYS A 182 7.56 -22.30 -10.51
N THR A 183 6.55 -21.60 -10.03
CA THR A 183 5.93 -20.46 -10.72
C THR A 183 6.25 -19.20 -9.93
N PHE A 184 6.79 -18.20 -10.60
CA PHE A 184 7.08 -16.89 -10.04
C PHE A 184 6.16 -15.85 -10.68
N LEU A 185 5.80 -14.84 -9.90
CA LEU A 185 4.91 -13.79 -10.32
C LEU A 185 5.66 -12.47 -10.51
N ASP A 186 5.51 -11.84 -11.67
CA ASP A 186 5.87 -10.45 -11.89
C ASP A 186 4.70 -9.54 -11.48
N ILE A 187 4.66 -9.20 -10.20
CA ILE A 187 3.57 -8.41 -9.63
C ILE A 187 3.57 -6.96 -10.17
N ARG A 188 4.75 -6.39 -10.48
CA ARG A 188 4.85 -5.05 -11.07
C ARG A 188 4.21 -5.02 -12.45
N TYR A 189 4.55 -6.01 -13.27
CA TYR A 189 3.99 -6.12 -14.61
C TYR A 189 2.47 -6.37 -14.57
N ALA A 190 2.00 -7.20 -13.63
CA ALA A 190 0.58 -7.43 -13.43
C ALA A 190 -0.19 -6.15 -13.09
N ILE A 191 0.32 -5.36 -12.14
CA ILE A 191 -0.27 -4.07 -11.75
C ILE A 191 -0.23 -3.10 -12.94
N PHE A 192 0.92 -2.95 -13.58
CA PHE A 192 1.09 -2.05 -14.73
C PHE A 192 0.08 -2.37 -15.84
N ASN A 193 0.06 -3.62 -16.31
CA ASN A 193 -0.85 -4.04 -17.39
C ASN A 193 -2.33 -3.86 -17.03
N THR A 194 -2.68 -4.07 -15.77
CA THR A 194 -4.06 -3.89 -15.34
C THR A 194 -4.43 -2.41 -15.37
N LEU A 195 -3.57 -1.52 -14.88
CA LEU A 195 -3.82 -0.07 -14.91
C LEU A 195 -3.92 0.46 -16.36
N ILE A 196 -3.10 -0.06 -17.29
CA ILE A 196 -3.25 0.27 -18.72
C ILE A 196 -4.61 -0.15 -19.26
N LYS A 197 -5.11 -1.33 -18.88
CA LYS A 197 -6.46 -1.77 -19.28
C LYS A 197 -7.57 -0.92 -18.67
N GLU A 198 -7.33 -0.33 -17.49
CA GLU A 198 -8.21 0.66 -16.85
C GLU A 198 -8.03 2.09 -17.43
N ILE A 199 -7.30 2.22 -18.55
CA ILE A 199 -7.08 3.49 -19.29
C ILE A 199 -6.27 4.53 -18.48
N VAL A 200 -5.45 4.10 -17.54
CA VAL A 200 -4.50 4.98 -16.86
C VAL A 200 -3.31 5.28 -17.79
N ASP A 201 -2.88 6.56 -17.86
CA ASP A 201 -1.73 6.94 -18.68
C ASP A 201 -0.46 6.24 -18.14
N PRO A 202 0.31 5.51 -18.98
CA PRO A 202 1.57 4.89 -18.58
C PRO A 202 2.57 5.85 -17.93
N ASN A 203 2.56 7.12 -18.34
CA ASN A 203 3.44 8.16 -17.79
C ASN A 203 3.06 8.59 -16.36
N ASN A 204 1.86 8.23 -15.93
CA ASN A 204 1.35 8.51 -14.58
C ASN A 204 1.47 7.31 -13.64
N ILE A 205 2.16 6.23 -14.05
CA ILE A 205 2.38 5.04 -13.23
C ILE A 205 3.83 4.96 -12.78
N TYR A 206 4.08 5.22 -11.50
CA TYR A 206 5.41 5.26 -10.90
C TYR A 206 5.65 4.05 -10.01
N PHE A 207 6.82 3.43 -10.13
CA PHE A 207 7.26 2.32 -9.29
C PHE A 207 8.48 2.71 -8.44
N ASP A 208 8.48 2.33 -7.16
CA ASP A 208 9.74 2.19 -6.44
C ASP A 208 10.48 0.97 -7.01
N ASN A 209 11.55 1.24 -7.76
CA ASN A 209 12.32 0.18 -8.43
C ASN A 209 13.16 -0.68 -7.49
N THR A 210 13.12 -0.41 -6.18
CA THR A 210 13.82 -1.21 -5.18
C THR A 210 13.23 -2.62 -5.13
N ASP A 211 14.09 -3.63 -5.28
CA ASP A 211 13.73 -5.01 -4.97
C ASP A 211 13.68 -5.19 -3.45
N SER A 212 12.48 -5.45 -2.91
CA SER A 212 12.29 -5.59 -1.46
C SER A 212 13.07 -6.76 -0.87
N THR A 213 13.39 -7.79 -1.67
CA THR A 213 14.06 -9.02 -1.20
C THR A 213 15.57 -8.90 -1.04
N THR A 214 16.23 -8.04 -1.83
CA THR A 214 17.71 -7.96 -1.89
C THR A 214 18.28 -6.66 -1.31
N ASN A 215 17.42 -5.63 -1.11
CA ASN A 215 17.87 -4.34 -0.58
C ASN A 215 18.19 -4.36 0.92
N ASN A 216 18.87 -3.31 1.39
CA ASN A 216 19.16 -3.10 2.82
C ASN A 216 18.28 -2.02 3.48
N LYS A 217 17.25 -1.54 2.78
CA LYS A 217 16.38 -0.46 3.24
C LYS A 217 15.10 -0.99 3.88
N TYR A 218 14.48 -2.01 3.27
CA TYR A 218 13.18 -2.53 3.67
C TYR A 218 13.25 -3.92 4.28
N PHE A 219 12.30 -4.23 5.16
CA PHE A 219 12.02 -5.59 5.59
C PHE A 219 11.36 -6.38 4.46
N SER A 220 11.65 -7.68 4.38
CA SER A 220 11.04 -8.63 3.45
C SER A 220 11.16 -10.04 4.03
N ASN A 221 10.05 -10.76 4.07
CA ASN A 221 10.05 -12.16 4.51
C ASN A 221 10.74 -13.06 3.50
N LEU A 222 10.57 -12.78 2.19
CA LEU A 222 11.25 -13.49 1.10
C LEU A 222 12.75 -13.19 1.06
N GLY A 223 13.16 -12.01 1.51
CA GLY A 223 14.56 -11.57 1.55
C GLY A 223 15.33 -11.97 2.80
N ASN A 224 14.82 -12.88 3.65
CA ASN A 224 15.40 -13.27 4.94
C ASN A 224 15.64 -12.09 5.91
N LYS A 225 14.84 -11.05 5.81
CA LYS A 225 14.83 -9.88 6.69
C LYS A 225 13.42 -9.70 7.25
N PRO A 226 12.97 -10.62 8.13
CA PRO A 226 11.59 -10.68 8.59
C PRO A 226 11.18 -9.39 9.29
N GLY A 227 10.03 -8.88 8.92
CA GLY A 227 9.47 -7.65 9.45
C GLY A 227 8.49 -7.02 8.49
N LYS A 228 7.98 -5.87 8.87
CA LYS A 228 7.13 -5.04 8.02
C LYS A 228 7.60 -3.59 8.07
N ASN A 229 7.40 -2.91 6.97
CA ASN A 229 7.55 -1.46 6.84
C ASN A 229 6.17 -0.81 6.92
N LEU A 230 6.14 0.51 7.03
CA LEU A 230 4.92 1.30 7.00
C LEU A 230 5.02 2.31 5.86
N VAL A 231 4.00 2.37 5.04
CA VAL A 231 3.81 3.41 4.02
C VAL A 231 2.70 4.32 4.51
N CYS A 232 2.98 5.62 4.60
CA CYS A 232 2.06 6.63 5.13
C CYS A 232 1.80 7.71 4.10
N VAL A 233 0.55 8.16 4.06
CA VAL A 233 0.09 9.27 3.23
C VAL A 233 -0.59 10.29 4.12
N VAL A 234 -0.22 11.55 3.99
CA VAL A 234 -0.78 12.66 4.76
C VAL A 234 -0.81 13.94 3.93
N TYR A 235 -1.86 14.73 4.07
CA TYR A 235 -1.90 16.11 3.61
C TYR A 235 -1.49 17.04 4.74
N ASN A 236 -0.45 17.82 4.53
CA ASN A 236 -0.02 18.87 5.44
C ASN A 236 -0.22 20.25 4.79
N GLU A 237 -0.44 21.25 5.63
CA GLU A 237 -0.33 22.64 5.18
C GLU A 237 1.10 22.87 4.68
N GLU A 238 1.25 23.65 3.61
CA GLU A 238 2.56 24.12 3.22
C GLU A 238 3.08 25.03 4.35
N GLU A 239 4.26 24.74 4.87
CA GLU A 239 4.98 25.71 5.69
C GLU A 239 5.30 26.88 4.77
N ILE A 240 4.67 28.04 5.03
CA ILE A 240 4.88 29.32 4.35
C ILE A 240 6.25 29.86 4.73
#